data_d2919dbd87a09da873e0fcfd326468cf
#
_entry.id   d2919dbd87a09da873e0fcfd326468cf
#
_cell.length_a   1.000
_cell.length_b   1.000
_cell.length_c   1.000
_cell.angle_alpha   90.00
_cell.angle_beta   90.00
_cell.angle_gamma   90.00
#
_symmetry.space_group_name_H-M   'P 1'
#
loop_
_entity.id
_entity.type
_entity.pdbx_description
1 polymer ?
#
loop_
_entity_poly.entity_id
_entity_poly.type
_entity_poly.pdbx_seq_one_letter_code
_entity_poly.pdbx_strand_id
1 'polypeptide(L)'
;MEVFIVFLYALFTDLATGIGSLPFFFIKDINKKVLGFFEALSGGLMIGASFNLLFSALNLNIFLLVLGIIFGILLVIVTNNYLNNKELVLGNIRGLSARRAIVFLFIMTAHSFAEGVAIGVSFGGKENLGILTSIAIAVHNIPEGLAISLYLISQGASPLSCLFWSIFSSFPQPIMAVPSYILVEVFNPFLPFGFGFAAGAMIYLVLWDIIPSSLNSISRQSLSIGIMLGIIFMIIFYKMI
;
A
#
# COMPACT_ATOMS: atom_id res chain seq x y z
N MET A 1 26.61 -11.82 -7.57
CA MET A 1 26.25 -12.07 -6.14
C MET A 1 25.36 -10.96 -5.60
N GLU A 2 25.73 -9.68 -5.78
CA GLU A 2 24.99 -8.52 -5.27
C GLU A 2 23.55 -8.41 -5.79
N VAL A 3 23.31 -8.58 -7.10
CA VAL A 3 21.97 -8.55 -7.71
C VAL A 3 21.01 -9.56 -7.06
N PHE A 4 21.53 -10.76 -6.76
CA PHE A 4 20.73 -11.80 -6.12
C PHE A 4 20.39 -11.45 -4.66
N ILE A 5 21.30 -10.79 -3.95
CA ILE A 5 21.07 -10.28 -2.59
C ILE A 5 19.98 -9.22 -2.60
N VAL A 6 20.03 -8.25 -3.52
CA VAL A 6 19.00 -7.22 -3.69
C VAL A 6 17.62 -7.85 -3.94
N PHE A 7 17.57 -8.83 -4.85
CA PHE A 7 16.33 -9.57 -5.12
C PHE A 7 15.78 -10.28 -3.87
N LEU A 8 16.64 -10.95 -3.08
CA LEU A 8 16.22 -11.66 -1.86
C LEU A 8 15.68 -10.71 -0.79
N TYR A 9 16.33 -9.56 -0.57
CA TYR A 9 15.83 -8.57 0.37
C TYR A 9 14.49 -7.98 -0.09
N ALA A 10 14.32 -7.68 -1.36
CA ALA A 10 13.06 -7.21 -1.91
C ALA A 10 11.95 -8.29 -1.90
N LEU A 11 12.29 -9.55 -2.11
CA LEU A 11 11.35 -10.67 -1.93
C LEU A 11 10.95 -10.85 -0.47
N PHE A 12 11.87 -10.63 0.46
CA PHE A 12 11.56 -10.65 1.89
C PHE A 12 10.56 -9.54 2.25
N THR A 13 10.69 -8.33 1.67
CA THR A 13 9.73 -7.24 1.88
C THR A 13 8.36 -7.57 1.31
N ASP A 14 8.29 -8.16 0.13
CA ASP A 14 7.05 -8.64 -0.49
C ASP A 14 6.33 -9.68 0.40
N LEU A 15 7.04 -10.70 0.87
CA LEU A 15 6.46 -11.73 1.73
C LEU A 15 5.99 -11.17 3.09
N ALA A 16 6.63 -10.12 3.60
CA ALA A 16 6.22 -9.46 4.83
C ALA A 16 4.81 -8.85 4.71
N THR A 17 4.39 -8.39 3.53
CA THR A 17 3.02 -7.93 3.28
C THR A 17 2.00 -9.04 3.54
N GLY A 18 2.32 -10.29 3.17
CA GLY A 18 1.47 -11.45 3.43
C GLY A 18 1.22 -11.71 4.92
N ILE A 19 2.19 -11.39 5.80
CA ILE A 19 2.07 -11.58 7.25
C ILE A 19 0.88 -10.78 7.80
N GLY A 20 0.60 -9.60 7.27
CA GLY A 20 -0.54 -8.77 7.67
C GLY A 20 -1.91 -9.43 7.48
N SER A 21 -2.02 -10.45 6.63
CA SER A 21 -3.26 -11.20 6.40
C SER A 21 -3.53 -12.32 7.43
N LEU A 22 -2.51 -12.76 8.18
CA LEU A 22 -2.60 -13.92 9.06
C LEU A 22 -3.70 -13.83 10.15
N PRO A 23 -3.99 -12.66 10.78
CA PRO A 23 -5.04 -12.57 11.78
C PRO A 23 -6.41 -13.06 11.28
N PHE A 24 -6.71 -12.91 9.99
CA PHE A 24 -8.01 -13.23 9.41
C PHE A 24 -8.28 -14.72 9.20
N PHE A 25 -7.26 -15.57 9.35
CA PHE A 25 -7.45 -17.02 9.37
C PHE A 25 -8.10 -17.51 10.69
N PHE A 26 -8.02 -16.69 11.73
CA PHE A 26 -8.52 -17.02 13.07
C PHE A 26 -9.83 -16.28 13.41
N ILE A 27 -10.11 -15.17 12.73
CA ILE A 27 -11.30 -14.34 12.98
C ILE A 27 -12.42 -14.82 12.05
N LYS A 28 -13.49 -15.39 12.63
CA LYS A 28 -14.70 -15.81 11.92
C LYS A 28 -15.86 -14.89 12.30
N ASP A 29 -16.83 -14.72 11.39
CA ASP A 29 -18.09 -14.00 11.62
C ASP A 29 -17.93 -12.55 12.10
N ILE A 30 -17.40 -11.70 11.24
CA ILE A 30 -17.25 -10.27 11.49
C ILE A 30 -18.56 -9.55 11.11
N ASN A 31 -19.20 -8.87 12.05
CA ASN A 31 -20.42 -8.11 11.77
C ASN A 31 -20.10 -6.82 10.97
N LYS A 32 -21.13 -6.26 10.28
CA LYS A 32 -20.98 -5.10 9.40
C LYS A 32 -20.38 -3.86 10.07
N LYS A 33 -20.68 -3.63 11.36
CA LYS A 33 -20.11 -2.48 12.09
C LYS A 33 -18.63 -2.66 12.35
N VAL A 34 -18.22 -3.87 12.69
CA VAL A 34 -16.79 -4.20 12.90
C VAL A 34 -16.03 -4.12 11.57
N LEU A 35 -16.62 -4.61 10.46
CA LEU A 35 -16.04 -4.46 9.13
C LEU A 35 -15.87 -2.99 8.75
N GLY A 36 -16.89 -2.14 8.92
CA GLY A 36 -16.79 -0.72 8.62
C GLY A 36 -15.74 0.00 9.49
N PHE A 37 -15.59 -0.42 10.76
CA PHE A 37 -14.52 0.10 11.61
C PHE A 37 -13.13 -0.34 11.14
N PHE A 38 -13.00 -1.57 10.67
CA PHE A 38 -11.76 -2.07 10.08
C PHE A 38 -11.41 -1.39 8.75
N GLU A 39 -12.40 -1.07 7.90
CA GLU A 39 -12.18 -0.21 6.73
C GLU A 39 -11.63 1.16 7.14
N ALA A 40 -12.22 1.79 8.15
CA ALA A 40 -11.75 3.07 8.66
C ALA A 40 -10.32 2.98 9.22
N LEU A 41 -10.01 1.92 9.97
CA LEU A 41 -8.68 1.64 10.49
C LEU A 41 -7.67 1.46 9.35
N SER A 42 -8.03 0.67 8.33
CA SER A 42 -7.22 0.49 7.12
C SER A 42 -6.91 1.83 6.42
N GLY A 43 -7.93 2.68 6.24
CA GLY A 43 -7.74 4.01 5.69
C GLY A 43 -6.77 4.86 6.51
N GLY A 44 -6.84 4.76 7.84
CA GLY A 44 -5.90 5.43 8.74
C GLY A 44 -4.47 4.91 8.62
N LEU A 45 -4.27 3.60 8.52
CA LEU A 45 -2.96 2.98 8.27
C LEU A 45 -2.36 3.48 6.95
N MET A 46 -3.17 3.51 5.88
CA MET A 46 -2.73 4.00 4.56
C MET A 46 -2.36 5.48 4.56
N ILE A 47 -3.14 6.34 5.24
CA ILE A 47 -2.80 7.77 5.37
C ILE A 47 -1.49 7.92 6.15
N GLY A 48 -1.33 7.19 7.25
CA GLY A 48 -0.10 7.22 8.05
C GLY A 48 1.13 6.78 7.24
N ALA A 49 1.00 5.72 6.44
CA ALA A 49 2.02 5.26 5.51
C ALA A 49 2.37 6.33 4.46
N SER A 50 1.35 6.95 3.86
CA SER A 50 1.53 8.02 2.86
C SER A 50 2.29 9.22 3.43
N PHE A 51 2.04 9.61 4.68
CA PHE A 51 2.79 10.68 5.32
C PHE A 51 4.28 10.39 5.42
N ASN A 52 4.67 9.14 5.72
CA ASN A 52 6.07 8.78 5.75
C ASN A 52 6.75 8.96 4.38
N LEU A 53 6.09 8.52 3.30
CA LEU A 53 6.61 8.72 1.94
C LEU A 53 6.78 10.21 1.61
N LEU A 54 5.78 11.04 1.95
CA LEU A 54 5.85 12.48 1.73
C LEU A 54 7.02 13.11 2.52
N PHE A 55 7.15 12.78 3.81
CA PHE A 55 8.24 13.30 4.65
C PHE A 55 9.62 12.87 4.13
N SER A 56 9.77 11.64 3.68
CA SER A 56 11.02 11.14 3.11
C SER A 56 11.42 11.88 1.83
N ALA A 57 10.45 12.39 1.07
CA ALA A 57 10.67 13.08 -0.19
C ALA A 57 10.74 14.62 -0.09
N LEU A 58 10.33 15.23 1.05
CA LEU A 58 10.26 16.69 1.19
C LEU A 58 11.60 17.41 0.97
N ASN A 59 12.70 16.79 1.38
CA ASN A 59 14.04 17.36 1.24
C ASN A 59 14.70 17.06 -0.12
N LEU A 60 13.98 16.34 -0.99
CA LEU A 60 14.42 16.02 -2.35
C LEU A 60 13.85 17.06 -3.33
N ASN A 61 13.47 16.68 -4.52
CA ASN A 61 12.87 17.57 -5.50
C ASN A 61 11.37 17.74 -5.28
N ILE A 62 10.96 18.87 -4.69
CA ILE A 62 9.55 19.20 -4.40
C ILE A 62 8.69 19.25 -5.67
N PHE A 63 9.22 19.69 -6.80
CA PHE A 63 8.46 19.74 -8.05
C PHE A 63 8.10 18.34 -8.54
N LEU A 64 9.06 17.41 -8.52
CA LEU A 64 8.81 16.00 -8.87
C LEU A 64 7.86 15.33 -7.87
N LEU A 65 7.97 15.65 -6.58
CA LEU A 65 7.06 15.16 -5.56
C LEU A 65 5.61 15.57 -5.86
N VAL A 66 5.38 16.87 -6.12
CA VAL A 66 4.03 17.39 -6.43
C VAL A 66 3.50 16.82 -7.74
N LEU A 67 4.33 16.70 -8.78
CA LEU A 67 3.94 16.01 -10.01
C LEU A 67 3.53 14.57 -9.73
N GLY A 68 4.31 13.85 -8.94
CA GLY A 68 3.96 12.48 -8.53
C GLY A 68 2.59 12.41 -7.88
N ILE A 69 2.31 13.27 -6.90
CA ILE A 69 0.98 13.33 -6.23
C ILE A 69 -0.14 13.52 -7.26
N ILE A 70 0.01 14.46 -8.19
CA ILE A 70 -1.01 14.72 -9.23
C ILE A 70 -1.21 13.47 -10.09
N PHE A 71 -0.15 12.83 -10.55
CA PHE A 71 -0.23 11.62 -11.37
C PHE A 71 -0.82 10.44 -10.60
N GLY A 72 -0.52 10.31 -9.30
CA GLY A 72 -1.14 9.31 -8.43
C GLY A 72 -2.67 9.49 -8.33
N ILE A 73 -3.14 10.71 -8.12
CA ILE A 73 -4.57 11.04 -8.11
C ILE A 73 -5.20 10.72 -9.48
N LEU A 74 -4.56 11.13 -10.57
CA LEU A 74 -5.06 10.86 -11.93
C LEU A 74 -5.15 9.36 -12.22
N LEU A 75 -4.20 8.56 -11.75
CA LEU A 75 -4.24 7.10 -11.89
C LEU A 75 -5.53 6.54 -11.28
N VAL A 76 -5.86 6.93 -10.04
CA VAL A 76 -7.07 6.45 -9.37
C VAL A 76 -8.33 6.84 -10.13
N ILE A 77 -8.43 8.11 -10.56
CA ILE A 77 -9.58 8.62 -11.32
C ILE A 77 -9.74 7.86 -12.64
N VAL A 78 -8.66 7.71 -13.40
CA VAL A 78 -8.69 7.03 -14.70
C VAL A 78 -9.05 5.55 -14.54
N THR A 79 -8.40 4.86 -13.58
CA THR A 79 -8.66 3.45 -13.31
C THR A 79 -10.12 3.24 -12.89
N ASN A 80 -10.61 4.06 -11.98
CA ASN A 80 -12.00 3.98 -11.53
C ASN A 80 -12.99 4.22 -12.68
N ASN A 81 -12.78 5.23 -13.51
CA ASN A 81 -13.64 5.52 -14.65
C ASN A 81 -13.59 4.41 -15.73
N TYR A 82 -12.39 3.88 -16.01
CA TYR A 82 -12.21 2.78 -16.97
C TYR A 82 -12.93 1.50 -16.54
N LEU A 83 -12.96 1.22 -15.23
CA LEU A 83 -13.60 0.02 -14.68
C LEU A 83 -15.09 0.22 -14.38
N ASN A 84 -15.62 1.43 -14.47
CA ASN A 84 -16.99 1.78 -14.00
C ASN A 84 -18.10 0.96 -14.64
N ASN A 85 -17.95 0.58 -15.93
CA ASN A 85 -18.98 -0.10 -16.71
C ASN A 85 -18.63 -1.58 -16.99
N LYS A 86 -17.68 -2.16 -16.24
CA LYS A 86 -17.26 -3.55 -16.46
C LYS A 86 -17.82 -4.47 -15.39
N GLU A 87 -18.33 -5.61 -15.81
CA GLU A 87 -18.61 -6.72 -14.90
C GLU A 87 -17.29 -7.38 -14.51
N LEU A 88 -16.90 -7.19 -13.24
CA LEU A 88 -15.64 -7.67 -12.71
C LEU A 88 -15.87 -8.76 -11.68
N VAL A 89 -14.94 -9.71 -11.66
CA VAL A 89 -14.90 -10.81 -10.69
C VAL A 89 -13.49 -10.89 -10.12
N LEU A 90 -13.40 -11.01 -8.80
CA LEU A 90 -12.14 -11.22 -8.08
C LEU A 90 -12.32 -12.39 -7.10
N GLY A 91 -11.90 -13.58 -7.49
CA GLY A 91 -12.16 -14.79 -6.71
C GLY A 91 -13.66 -15.02 -6.51
N ASN A 92 -14.14 -14.95 -5.26
CA ASN A 92 -15.55 -15.09 -4.89
C ASN A 92 -16.34 -13.76 -4.87
N ILE A 93 -15.66 -12.62 -5.07
CA ILE A 93 -16.25 -11.29 -5.05
C ILE A 93 -16.72 -10.93 -6.47
N ARG A 94 -17.90 -10.28 -6.59
CA ARG A 94 -18.50 -9.89 -7.88
C ARG A 94 -19.06 -8.47 -7.85
N GLY A 95 -19.23 -7.89 -9.04
CA GLY A 95 -19.89 -6.60 -9.22
C GLY A 95 -19.12 -5.42 -8.59
N LEU A 96 -19.83 -4.54 -7.89
CA LEU A 96 -19.26 -3.34 -7.30
C LEU A 96 -18.14 -3.62 -6.28
N SER A 97 -18.31 -4.64 -5.45
CA SER A 97 -17.27 -5.06 -4.49
C SER A 97 -16.01 -5.57 -5.19
N ALA A 98 -16.13 -6.35 -6.25
CA ALA A 98 -14.98 -6.80 -7.05
C ALA A 98 -14.26 -5.62 -7.71
N ARG A 99 -15.01 -4.67 -8.26
CA ARG A 99 -14.44 -3.46 -8.85
C ARG A 99 -13.64 -2.66 -7.82
N ARG A 100 -14.21 -2.39 -6.65
CA ARG A 100 -13.52 -1.67 -5.57
C ARG A 100 -12.24 -2.39 -5.14
N ALA A 101 -12.31 -3.71 -4.94
CA ALA A 101 -11.16 -4.52 -4.59
C ALA A 101 -10.06 -4.47 -5.66
N ILE A 102 -10.41 -4.51 -6.95
CA ILE A 102 -9.45 -4.44 -8.07
C ILE A 102 -8.80 -3.06 -8.14
N VAL A 103 -9.58 -1.96 -8.01
CA VAL A 103 -9.02 -0.59 -7.98
C VAL A 103 -8.05 -0.44 -6.82
N PHE A 104 -8.45 -0.91 -5.63
CA PHE A 104 -7.62 -0.87 -4.43
C PHE A 104 -6.30 -1.63 -4.64
N LEU A 105 -6.37 -2.90 -5.07
CA LEU A 105 -5.18 -3.73 -5.33
C LEU A 105 -4.27 -3.13 -6.39
N PHE A 106 -4.83 -2.56 -7.46
CA PHE A 106 -4.05 -1.91 -8.50
C PHE A 106 -3.25 -0.71 -7.96
N ILE A 107 -3.85 0.07 -7.05
CA ILE A 107 -3.18 1.21 -6.41
C ILE A 107 -2.07 0.72 -5.47
N MET A 108 -2.33 -0.34 -4.68
CA MET A 108 -1.32 -0.94 -3.80
C MET A 108 -0.15 -1.53 -4.61
N THR A 109 -0.44 -2.15 -5.75
CA THR A 109 0.58 -2.63 -6.70
C THR A 109 1.44 -1.48 -7.24
N ALA A 110 0.82 -0.35 -7.58
CA ALA A 110 1.54 0.83 -8.04
C ALA A 110 2.40 1.49 -6.92
N HIS A 111 1.92 1.44 -5.67
CA HIS A 111 2.69 1.85 -4.49
C HIS A 111 3.93 0.98 -4.29
N SER A 112 3.77 -0.34 -4.32
CA SER A 112 4.85 -1.31 -4.15
C SER A 112 5.93 -1.20 -5.25
N PHE A 113 5.58 -0.71 -6.42
CA PHE A 113 6.56 -0.37 -7.47
C PHE A 113 7.54 0.69 -7.00
N ALA A 114 7.07 1.77 -6.35
CA ALA A 114 7.92 2.84 -5.83
C ALA A 114 8.84 2.34 -4.69
N GLU A 115 8.33 1.44 -3.84
CA GLU A 115 9.13 0.82 -2.77
C GLU A 115 10.25 -0.07 -3.34
N GLY A 116 9.95 -0.87 -4.37
CA GLY A 116 10.97 -1.66 -5.06
C GLY A 116 12.09 -0.79 -5.64
N VAL A 117 11.72 0.34 -6.26
CA VAL A 117 12.71 1.32 -6.73
C VAL A 117 13.54 1.87 -5.56
N ALA A 118 12.91 2.21 -4.43
CA ALA A 118 13.62 2.72 -3.26
C ALA A 118 14.62 1.70 -2.69
N ILE A 119 14.26 0.42 -2.62
CA ILE A 119 15.17 -0.66 -2.20
C ILE A 119 16.38 -0.72 -3.15
N GLY A 120 16.14 -0.82 -4.45
CA GLY A 120 17.21 -0.95 -5.44
C GLY A 120 18.17 0.22 -5.44
N VAL A 121 17.65 1.45 -5.42
CA VAL A 121 18.47 2.68 -5.36
C VAL A 121 19.29 2.73 -4.07
N SER A 122 18.72 2.31 -2.93
CA SER A 122 19.43 2.30 -1.65
C SER A 122 20.61 1.33 -1.66
N PHE A 123 20.47 0.15 -2.25
CA PHE A 123 21.58 -0.79 -2.45
C PHE A 123 22.63 -0.26 -3.43
N GLY A 124 22.21 0.43 -4.49
CA GLY A 124 23.12 1.09 -5.44
C GLY A 124 23.96 2.18 -4.82
N GLY A 125 23.48 2.82 -3.76
CA GLY A 125 24.23 3.79 -2.98
C GLY A 125 25.24 3.16 -2.02
N LYS A 126 24.78 2.29 -1.12
CA LYS A 126 25.59 1.53 -0.15
C LYS A 126 24.83 0.28 0.31
N GLU A 127 25.50 -0.85 0.42
CA GLU A 127 24.90 -2.12 0.85
C GLU A 127 24.17 -2.00 2.21
N ASN A 128 24.81 -1.40 3.21
CA ASN A 128 24.21 -1.19 4.53
C ASN A 128 22.93 -0.34 4.45
N LEU A 129 22.87 0.67 3.57
CA LEU A 129 21.70 1.47 3.37
C LEU A 129 20.57 0.66 2.73
N GLY A 130 20.90 -0.20 1.75
CA GLY A 130 19.96 -1.11 1.12
C GLY A 130 19.34 -2.10 2.12
N ILE A 131 20.15 -2.69 2.99
CA ILE A 131 19.70 -3.60 4.06
C ILE A 131 18.74 -2.88 5.01
N LEU A 132 19.13 -1.71 5.52
CA LEU A 132 18.30 -0.92 6.44
C LEU A 132 16.97 -0.51 5.80
N THR A 133 17.02 -0.04 4.55
CA THR A 133 15.80 0.32 3.79
C THR A 133 14.89 -0.88 3.61
N SER A 134 15.45 -2.05 3.27
CA SER A 134 14.65 -3.28 3.11
C SER A 134 14.00 -3.72 4.43
N ILE A 135 14.72 -3.66 5.55
CA ILE A 135 14.15 -3.97 6.86
C ILE A 135 13.02 -3.00 7.19
N ALA A 136 13.23 -1.69 6.99
CA ALA A 136 12.22 -0.68 7.24
C ALA A 136 10.96 -0.91 6.40
N ILE A 137 11.12 -1.21 5.10
CA ILE A 137 10.01 -1.52 4.20
C ILE A 137 9.34 -2.84 4.60
N ALA A 138 10.07 -3.90 4.94
CA ALA A 138 9.47 -5.16 5.38
C ALA A 138 8.58 -4.99 6.61
N VAL A 139 9.06 -4.22 7.60
CA VAL A 139 8.30 -3.92 8.81
C VAL A 139 7.08 -3.04 8.50
N HIS A 140 7.21 -2.08 7.57
CA HIS A 140 6.10 -1.27 7.04
C HIS A 140 5.05 -2.12 6.31
N ASN A 141 5.47 -3.10 5.53
CA ASN A 141 4.59 -3.94 4.73
C ASN A 141 3.65 -4.82 5.58
N ILE A 142 3.99 -5.14 6.83
CA ILE A 142 3.08 -5.89 7.72
C ILE A 142 1.79 -5.11 8.00
N PRO A 143 1.82 -3.84 8.48
CA PRO A 143 0.62 -3.00 8.55
C PRO A 143 -0.08 -2.77 7.21
N GLU A 144 0.68 -2.68 6.13
CA GLU A 144 0.12 -2.52 4.79
C GLU A 144 -0.69 -3.76 4.38
N GLY A 145 -0.14 -4.96 4.54
CA GLY A 145 -0.84 -6.21 4.30
C GLY A 145 -2.07 -6.39 5.21
N LEU A 146 -2.01 -5.89 6.45
CA LEU A 146 -3.17 -5.81 7.32
C LEU A 146 -4.23 -4.88 6.71
N ALA A 147 -3.86 -3.69 6.22
CA ALA A 147 -4.77 -2.74 5.59
C ALA A 147 -5.42 -3.35 4.34
N ILE A 148 -4.64 -4.00 3.48
CA ILE A 148 -5.13 -4.71 2.29
C ILE A 148 -6.15 -5.78 2.71
N SER A 149 -5.82 -6.60 3.69
CA SER A 149 -6.68 -7.69 4.14
C SER A 149 -7.98 -7.21 4.79
N LEU A 150 -7.91 -6.17 5.62
CA LEU A 150 -9.07 -5.52 6.23
C LEU A 150 -10.04 -5.02 5.14
N TYR A 151 -9.50 -4.34 4.13
CA TYR A 151 -10.29 -3.84 3.03
C TYR A 151 -10.91 -4.98 2.20
N LEU A 152 -10.13 -5.98 1.80
CA LEU A 152 -10.61 -7.10 0.99
C LEU A 152 -11.67 -7.94 1.71
N ILE A 153 -11.51 -8.18 3.02
CA ILE A 153 -12.52 -8.86 3.85
C ILE A 153 -13.83 -8.09 3.89
N SER A 154 -13.76 -6.75 4.00
CA SER A 154 -14.96 -5.92 3.98
C SER A 154 -15.72 -6.01 2.65
N GLN A 155 -14.99 -6.29 1.55
CA GLN A 155 -15.58 -6.56 0.23
C GLN A 155 -16.03 -8.01 0.04
N GLY A 156 -15.81 -8.90 1.02
CA GLY A 156 -16.24 -10.29 1.01
C GLY A 156 -15.19 -11.30 0.56
N ALA A 157 -13.90 -10.94 0.57
CA ALA A 157 -12.81 -11.88 0.28
C ALA A 157 -12.63 -12.93 1.37
N SER A 158 -12.15 -14.11 1.00
CA SER A 158 -11.69 -15.11 1.96
C SER A 158 -10.30 -14.79 2.51
N PRO A 159 -9.92 -15.28 3.71
CA PRO A 159 -8.57 -15.07 4.27
C PRO A 159 -7.45 -15.51 3.34
N LEU A 160 -7.63 -16.65 2.66
CA LEU A 160 -6.65 -17.15 1.69
C LEU A 160 -6.52 -16.22 0.47
N SER A 161 -7.64 -15.64 0.01
CA SER A 161 -7.63 -14.64 -1.04
C SER A 161 -6.91 -13.36 -0.60
N CYS A 162 -7.09 -12.94 0.67
CA CYS A 162 -6.38 -11.80 1.23
C CYS A 162 -4.86 -12.03 1.26
N LEU A 163 -4.42 -13.20 1.74
CA LEU A 163 -3.00 -13.57 1.73
C LEU A 163 -2.41 -13.52 0.32
N PHE A 164 -3.08 -14.19 -0.64
CA PHE A 164 -2.63 -14.21 -2.04
C PHE A 164 -2.53 -12.81 -2.63
N TRP A 165 -3.58 -12.00 -2.49
CA TRP A 165 -3.61 -10.67 -3.08
C TRP A 165 -2.70 -9.67 -2.37
N SER A 166 -2.45 -9.83 -1.07
CA SER A 166 -1.46 -9.02 -0.34
C SER A 166 -0.05 -9.26 -0.88
N ILE A 167 0.37 -10.52 -1.04
CA ILE A 167 1.66 -10.85 -1.64
C ILE A 167 1.69 -10.41 -3.11
N PHE A 168 0.65 -10.71 -3.90
CA PHE A 168 0.63 -10.37 -5.32
C PHE A 168 0.71 -8.86 -5.57
N SER A 169 0.08 -8.04 -4.75
CA SER A 169 0.15 -6.58 -4.87
C SER A 169 1.53 -6.02 -4.55
N SER A 170 2.32 -6.70 -3.72
CA SER A 170 3.69 -6.30 -3.36
C SER A 170 4.77 -6.90 -4.26
N PHE A 171 4.40 -7.82 -5.17
CA PHE A 171 5.33 -8.46 -6.11
C PHE A 171 6.13 -7.50 -7.02
N PRO A 172 5.68 -6.26 -7.36
CA PRO A 172 6.53 -5.29 -8.02
C PRO A 172 7.82 -4.93 -7.26
N GLN A 173 7.89 -5.11 -5.95
CA GLN A 173 9.08 -4.79 -5.16
C GLN A 173 10.32 -5.57 -5.65
N PRO A 174 10.33 -6.92 -5.68
CA PRO A 174 11.48 -7.66 -6.18
C PRO A 174 11.74 -7.45 -7.68
N ILE A 175 10.69 -7.20 -8.49
CA ILE A 175 10.84 -6.93 -9.92
C ILE A 175 11.56 -5.61 -10.16
N MET A 176 11.24 -4.55 -9.38
CA MET A 176 11.79 -3.22 -9.58
C MET A 176 13.09 -2.96 -8.83
N ALA A 177 13.34 -3.68 -7.73
CA ALA A 177 14.57 -3.51 -6.97
C ALA A 177 15.82 -3.85 -7.81
N VAL A 178 15.76 -4.90 -8.62
CA VAL A 178 16.90 -5.31 -9.45
C VAL A 178 17.25 -4.28 -10.53
N PRO A 179 16.35 -3.85 -11.43
CA PRO A 179 16.69 -2.85 -12.45
C PRO A 179 17.06 -1.50 -11.84
N SER A 180 16.42 -1.08 -10.74
CA SER A 180 16.77 0.19 -10.09
C SER A 180 18.10 0.15 -9.33
N TYR A 181 18.54 -1.00 -8.87
CA TYR A 181 19.90 -1.22 -8.39
C TYR A 181 20.94 -1.08 -9.52
N ILE A 182 20.68 -1.73 -10.65
CA ILE A 182 21.61 -1.71 -11.81
C ILE A 182 21.68 -0.32 -12.43
N LEU A 183 20.55 0.40 -12.49
CA LEU A 183 20.41 1.71 -13.12
C LEU A 183 20.17 2.82 -12.09
N VAL A 184 20.88 2.78 -10.97
CA VAL A 184 20.68 3.70 -9.84
C VAL A 184 20.72 5.18 -10.24
N GLU A 185 21.62 5.57 -11.12
CA GLU A 185 21.75 6.96 -11.59
C GLU A 185 20.52 7.44 -12.37
N VAL A 186 19.82 6.51 -13.03
CA VAL A 186 18.57 6.80 -13.74
C VAL A 186 17.38 6.90 -12.80
N PHE A 187 17.27 6.00 -11.82
CA PHE A 187 16.11 5.91 -10.95
C PHE A 187 16.15 6.87 -9.74
N ASN A 188 17.34 7.14 -9.20
CA ASN A 188 17.52 8.00 -8.02
C ASN A 188 16.88 9.40 -8.17
N PRO A 189 17.04 10.13 -9.29
CA PRO A 189 16.40 11.43 -9.47
C PRO A 189 14.88 11.40 -9.47
N PHE A 190 14.27 10.24 -9.81
CA PHE A 190 12.80 10.06 -9.88
C PHE A 190 12.16 9.54 -8.58
N LEU A 191 12.94 9.24 -7.54
CA LEU A 191 12.39 8.80 -6.25
C LEU A 191 11.33 9.75 -5.68
N PRO A 192 11.51 11.10 -5.69
CA PRO A 192 10.47 12.01 -5.19
C PRO A 192 9.16 11.88 -5.95
N PHE A 193 9.22 11.67 -7.26
CA PHE A 193 8.03 11.42 -8.09
C PHE A 193 7.34 10.11 -7.68
N GLY A 194 8.09 9.03 -7.51
CA GLY A 194 7.55 7.72 -7.09
C GLY A 194 6.86 7.79 -5.73
N PHE A 195 7.49 8.43 -4.76
CA PHE A 195 6.91 8.62 -3.42
C PHE A 195 5.65 9.50 -3.45
N GLY A 196 5.68 10.61 -4.21
CA GLY A 196 4.51 11.45 -4.42
C GLY A 196 3.36 10.70 -5.08
N PHE A 197 3.67 9.92 -6.12
CA PHE A 197 2.71 9.10 -6.85
C PHE A 197 2.00 8.08 -5.93
N ALA A 198 2.76 7.33 -5.16
CA ALA A 198 2.23 6.36 -4.23
C ALA A 198 1.37 7.01 -3.14
N ALA A 199 1.89 8.06 -2.50
CA ALA A 199 1.17 8.78 -1.44
C ALA A 199 -0.11 9.47 -1.96
N GLY A 200 -0.04 10.12 -3.13
CA GLY A 200 -1.18 10.78 -3.75
C GLY A 200 -2.30 9.81 -4.11
N ALA A 201 -1.94 8.67 -4.70
CA ALA A 201 -2.90 7.62 -5.04
C ALA A 201 -3.57 7.03 -3.79
N MET A 202 -2.79 6.71 -2.74
CA MET A 202 -3.33 6.13 -1.51
C MET A 202 -4.23 7.10 -0.74
N ILE A 203 -3.80 8.35 -0.53
CA ILE A 203 -4.62 9.35 0.16
C ILE A 203 -5.93 9.59 -0.60
N TYR A 204 -5.85 9.75 -1.92
CA TYR A 204 -7.04 9.96 -2.74
C TYR A 204 -8.00 8.77 -2.67
N LEU A 205 -7.49 7.52 -2.71
CA LEU A 205 -8.31 6.32 -2.59
C LEU A 205 -9.04 6.28 -1.23
N VAL A 206 -8.35 6.61 -0.14
CA VAL A 206 -8.96 6.64 1.19
C VAL A 206 -10.11 7.66 1.23
N LEU A 207 -9.88 8.87 0.71
CA LEU A 207 -10.89 9.93 0.70
C LEU A 207 -12.07 9.60 -0.22
N TRP A 208 -11.81 8.99 -1.37
CA TRP A 208 -12.81 8.72 -2.40
C TRP A 208 -13.64 7.45 -2.15
N ASP A 209 -13.03 6.37 -1.66
CA ASP A 209 -13.71 5.07 -1.54
C ASP A 209 -13.84 4.60 -0.10
N ILE A 210 -12.76 4.55 0.68
CA ILE A 210 -12.75 3.93 2.01
C ILE A 210 -13.63 4.72 3.00
N ILE A 211 -13.49 6.04 3.07
CA ILE A 211 -14.29 6.87 3.97
C ILE A 211 -15.79 6.79 3.64
N PRO A 212 -16.25 6.98 2.38
CA PRO A 212 -17.66 6.82 2.04
C PRO A 212 -18.18 5.40 2.28
N SER A 213 -17.38 4.36 1.99
CA SER A 213 -17.76 2.97 2.24
C SER A 213 -18.02 2.70 3.72
N SER A 214 -17.08 3.08 4.58
CA SER A 214 -17.19 2.89 6.04
C SER A 214 -18.42 3.59 6.62
N LEU A 215 -18.76 4.79 6.13
CA LEU A 215 -19.93 5.56 6.59
C LEU A 215 -21.26 4.87 6.32
N ASN A 216 -21.33 3.89 5.40
CA ASN A 216 -22.53 3.08 5.20
C ASN A 216 -22.78 2.07 6.34
N SER A 217 -21.77 1.81 7.18
CA SER A 217 -21.82 0.76 8.21
C SER A 217 -21.62 1.29 9.62
N ILE A 218 -20.96 2.46 9.78
CA ILE A 218 -20.61 3.03 11.09
C ILE A 218 -20.90 4.54 11.17
N SER A 219 -20.96 5.05 12.39
CA SER A 219 -21.13 6.49 12.64
C SER A 219 -19.89 7.31 12.23
N ARG A 220 -20.06 8.61 11.96
CA ARG A 220 -18.95 9.53 11.71
C ARG A 220 -17.91 9.52 12.84
N GLN A 221 -18.37 9.42 14.10
CA GLN A 221 -17.48 9.37 15.25
C GLN A 221 -16.63 8.09 15.23
N SER A 222 -17.24 6.92 14.99
CA SER A 222 -16.50 5.65 14.89
C SER A 222 -15.53 5.63 13.73
N LEU A 223 -15.89 6.22 12.57
CA LEU A 223 -15.01 6.41 11.43
C LEU A 223 -13.77 7.24 11.82
N SER A 224 -13.99 8.42 12.43
CA SER A 224 -12.90 9.31 12.83
C SER A 224 -11.95 8.64 13.82
N ILE A 225 -12.50 7.88 14.78
CA ILE A 225 -11.70 7.12 15.74
C ILE A 225 -10.88 6.05 15.01
N GLY A 226 -11.48 5.27 14.09
CA GLY A 226 -10.77 4.23 13.33
C GLY A 226 -9.61 4.80 12.52
N ILE A 227 -9.85 5.88 11.76
CA ILE A 227 -8.80 6.56 10.98
C ILE A 227 -7.69 7.08 11.89
N MET A 228 -8.03 7.77 12.99
CA MET A 228 -7.02 8.32 13.91
C MET A 228 -6.19 7.22 14.58
N LEU A 229 -6.80 6.10 14.95
CA LEU A 229 -6.07 4.95 15.50
C LEU A 229 -5.10 4.37 14.49
N GLY A 230 -5.49 4.26 13.21
CA GLY A 230 -4.59 3.81 12.14
C GLY A 230 -3.40 4.76 11.95
N ILE A 231 -3.64 6.06 11.90
CA ILE A 231 -2.58 7.08 11.78
C ILE A 231 -1.65 7.02 13.00
N ILE A 232 -2.19 6.99 14.23
CA ILE A 232 -1.40 6.91 15.47
C ILE A 232 -0.54 5.64 15.48
N PHE A 233 -1.13 4.50 15.10
CA PHE A 233 -0.40 3.25 15.00
C PHE A 233 0.81 3.39 14.06
N MET A 234 0.63 3.95 12.87
CA MET A 234 1.72 4.14 11.91
C MET A 234 2.78 5.12 12.42
N ILE A 235 2.41 6.21 13.10
CA ILE A 235 3.37 7.16 13.69
C ILE A 235 4.23 6.47 14.75
N ILE A 236 3.60 5.70 15.65
CA ILE A 236 4.33 4.95 16.70
C ILE A 236 5.26 3.93 16.03
N PHE A 237 4.74 3.21 15.06
CA PHE A 237 5.46 2.17 14.35
C PHE A 237 6.72 2.72 13.67
N TYR A 238 6.62 3.84 12.94
CA TYR A 238 7.78 4.50 12.32
C TYR A 238 8.81 5.03 13.31
N LYS A 239 8.38 5.40 14.52
CA LYS A 239 9.33 5.83 15.55
C LYS A 239 10.11 4.67 16.15
N MET A 240 9.61 3.44 16.07
CA MET A 240 10.26 2.24 16.63
C MET A 240 11.30 1.62 15.69
N ILE A 241 11.28 1.99 14.42
CA ILE A 241 12.24 1.58 13.38
C ILE A 241 13.26 2.70 13.17
#